data_c90e09d792899c82e2a2f4fea7bfd57a
#
_entry.id   c90e09d792899c82e2a2f4fea7bfd57a
#
_cell.length_a   1.000
_cell.length_b   1.000
_cell.length_c   1.000
_cell.angle_alpha   90.00
_cell.angle_beta   90.00
_cell.angle_gamma   90.00
#
_symmetry.space_group_name_H-M   'P 1'
#
loop_
_entity.id
_entity.type
_entity.pdbx_description
1 polymer ?
#
loop_
_entity_poly.entity_id
_entity_poly.type
_entity_poly.pdbx_seq_one_letter_code
_entity_poly.pdbx_strand_id
1 'polypeptide(L)'
;MTSLAKWGPHVARVVLGLVFVVFGANYFFDFLPPQPPPPDDALPFLGGLVASGYIFPVIKSIEIAAGVALLANRFVPLALVLLAPIIVNIVLFHTVLAPALPIPLAILALELYLAWSYRGAFAPMLRARVAPATARTVERESATPVGAISAS
;
A
#
# COMPACT_ATOMS: atom_id res chain seq x y z
N MET A 1 5.28 -27.94 7.91
CA MET A 1 4.66 -26.60 7.70
C MET A 1 3.33 -26.85 6.98
N THR A 2 2.23 -26.57 7.66
CA THR A 2 0.89 -26.82 7.16
C THR A 2 0.61 -26.05 5.86
N SER A 3 -0.13 -26.67 4.95
CA SER A 3 -0.54 -26.10 3.65
C SER A 3 -1.14 -24.70 3.78
N LEU A 4 -1.87 -24.44 4.84
CA LEU A 4 -2.47 -23.13 5.19
C LEU A 4 -1.44 -21.99 5.30
N ALA A 5 -0.24 -22.25 5.83
CA ALA A 5 0.79 -21.19 5.94
C ALA A 5 1.34 -20.72 4.58
N LYS A 6 1.26 -21.55 3.56
CA LYS A 6 1.70 -21.22 2.19
C LYS A 6 0.63 -20.42 1.42
N TRP A 7 -0.66 -20.73 1.65
CA TRP A 7 -1.75 -20.09 0.92
C TRP A 7 -2.24 -18.78 1.57
N GLY A 8 -2.02 -18.61 2.87
CA GLY A 8 -2.47 -17.43 3.62
C GLY A 8 -2.11 -16.09 2.96
N PRO A 9 -0.82 -15.82 2.62
CA PRO A 9 -0.45 -14.56 1.98
C PRO A 9 -1.08 -14.38 0.59
N HIS A 10 -1.29 -15.47 -0.16
CA HIS A 10 -1.95 -15.38 -1.47
C HIS A 10 -3.42 -15.00 -1.34
N VAL A 11 -4.15 -15.64 -0.41
CA VAL A 11 -5.56 -15.33 -0.15
C VAL A 11 -5.71 -13.89 0.37
N ALA A 12 -4.92 -13.51 1.38
CA ALA A 12 -4.97 -12.16 1.94
C ALA A 12 -4.70 -11.08 0.88
N ARG A 13 -3.73 -11.31 0.01
CA ARG A 13 -3.38 -10.42 -1.10
C ARG A 13 -4.52 -10.28 -2.11
N VAL A 14 -5.14 -11.40 -2.50
CA VAL A 14 -6.27 -11.38 -3.45
C VAL A 14 -7.47 -10.67 -2.84
N VAL A 15 -7.80 -10.96 -1.59
CA VAL A 15 -8.92 -10.30 -0.87
C VAL A 15 -8.68 -8.80 -0.77
N LEU A 16 -7.51 -8.38 -0.28
CA LEU A 16 -7.18 -6.96 -0.15
C LEU A 16 -7.18 -6.26 -1.51
N GLY A 17 -6.59 -6.87 -2.53
CA GLY A 17 -6.56 -6.34 -3.89
C GLY A 17 -7.96 -6.17 -4.49
N LEU A 18 -8.84 -7.16 -4.32
CA LEU A 18 -10.23 -7.08 -4.78
C LEU A 18 -11.00 -5.95 -4.09
N VAL A 19 -10.86 -5.82 -2.77
CA VAL A 19 -11.51 -4.74 -2.00
C VAL A 19 -11.14 -3.38 -2.62
N PHE A 20 -9.85 -3.09 -2.80
CA PHE A 20 -9.42 -1.79 -3.29
C PHE A 20 -9.74 -1.55 -4.77
N VAL A 21 -9.67 -2.58 -5.62
CA VAL A 21 -10.08 -2.44 -7.02
C VAL A 21 -11.58 -2.19 -7.13
N VAL A 22 -12.42 -2.96 -6.43
CA VAL A 22 -13.87 -2.85 -6.51
C VAL A 22 -14.35 -1.51 -5.96
N PHE A 23 -13.95 -1.14 -4.73
CA PHE A 23 -14.38 0.13 -4.14
C PHE A 23 -13.72 1.35 -4.79
N GLY A 24 -12.49 1.22 -5.26
CA GLY A 24 -11.84 2.27 -6.05
C GLY A 24 -12.54 2.51 -7.39
N ALA A 25 -12.82 1.44 -8.13
CA ALA A 25 -13.51 1.52 -9.41
C ALA A 25 -14.97 1.99 -9.25
N ASN A 26 -15.65 1.62 -8.16
CA ASN A 26 -17.00 2.07 -7.90
C ASN A 26 -17.13 3.59 -7.82
N TYR A 27 -16.10 4.28 -7.37
CA TYR A 27 -16.09 5.75 -7.35
C TYR A 27 -16.22 6.36 -8.75
N PHE A 28 -15.68 5.71 -9.77
CA PHE A 28 -15.71 6.22 -11.15
C PHE A 28 -16.91 5.71 -11.97
N PHE A 29 -17.40 4.51 -11.63
CA PHE A 29 -18.39 3.81 -12.46
C PHE A 29 -19.75 3.59 -11.78
N ASP A 30 -19.84 3.84 -10.47
CA ASP A 30 -21.08 3.76 -9.65
C ASP A 30 -21.93 2.50 -9.90
N PHE A 31 -21.28 1.32 -9.87
CA PHE A 31 -21.92 0.04 -10.17
C PHE A 31 -22.37 -0.74 -8.92
N LEU A 32 -21.94 -0.35 -7.72
CA LEU A 32 -22.41 -0.97 -6.47
C LEU A 32 -23.74 -0.33 -6.03
N PRO A 33 -24.56 -1.07 -5.28
CA PRO A 33 -25.75 -0.50 -4.67
C PRO A 33 -25.43 0.74 -3.82
N PRO A 34 -26.32 1.75 -3.81
CA PRO A 34 -26.14 2.95 -2.99
C PRO A 34 -25.86 2.57 -1.53
N GLN A 35 -24.82 3.16 -0.96
CA GLN A 35 -24.48 2.98 0.44
C GLN A 35 -25.40 3.86 1.31
N PRO A 36 -25.65 3.48 2.57
CA PRO A 36 -26.34 4.35 3.51
C PRO A 36 -25.66 5.71 3.61
N PRO A 37 -26.41 6.80 3.78
CA PRO A 37 -25.82 8.12 3.94
C PRO A 37 -24.85 8.12 5.15
N PRO A 38 -23.74 8.85 5.06
CA PRO A 38 -22.82 8.98 6.18
C PRO A 38 -23.49 9.74 7.33
N PRO A 39 -23.05 9.50 8.59
CA PRO A 39 -23.52 10.30 9.73
C PRO A 39 -23.25 11.79 9.55
N ASP A 40 -24.05 12.64 10.18
CA ASP A 40 -23.94 14.10 10.07
C ASP A 40 -22.56 14.62 10.47
N ASP A 41 -21.92 14.02 11.46
CA ASP A 41 -20.57 14.36 11.92
C ASP A 41 -19.48 14.09 10.86
N ALA A 42 -19.75 13.21 9.90
CA ALA A 42 -18.82 12.90 8.81
C ALA A 42 -18.98 13.84 7.61
N LEU A 43 -20.12 14.54 7.48
CA LEU A 43 -20.42 15.37 6.32
C LEU A 43 -19.43 16.52 6.10
N PRO A 44 -18.95 17.26 7.13
CA PRO A 44 -17.95 18.32 6.93
C PRO A 44 -16.64 17.80 6.36
N PHE A 45 -16.17 16.65 6.85
CA PHE A 45 -14.94 16.01 6.38
C PHE A 45 -15.08 15.53 4.93
N LEU A 46 -16.12 14.75 4.64
CA LEU A 46 -16.39 14.24 3.29
C LEU A 46 -16.67 15.37 2.30
N GLY A 47 -17.45 16.36 2.72
CA GLY A 47 -17.74 17.55 1.92
C GLY A 47 -16.49 18.33 1.56
N GLY A 48 -15.53 18.49 2.49
CA GLY A 48 -14.23 19.10 2.22
C GLY A 48 -13.41 18.32 1.20
N LEU A 49 -13.39 16.99 1.31
CA LEU A 49 -12.69 16.15 0.32
C LEU A 49 -13.33 16.26 -1.08
N VAL A 50 -14.66 16.25 -1.16
CA VAL A 50 -15.40 16.45 -2.42
C VAL A 50 -15.16 17.85 -2.99
N ALA A 51 -15.27 18.88 -2.16
CA ALA A 51 -15.06 20.27 -2.57
C ALA A 51 -13.64 20.55 -3.10
N SER A 52 -12.65 19.76 -2.69
CA SER A 52 -11.28 19.86 -3.23
C SER A 52 -11.21 19.57 -4.74
N GLY A 53 -12.14 18.76 -5.27
CA GLY A 53 -12.22 18.36 -6.67
C GLY A 53 -11.17 17.34 -7.13
N TYR A 54 -10.10 17.13 -6.36
CA TYR A 54 -8.98 16.25 -6.79
C TYR A 54 -8.63 15.14 -5.81
N ILE A 55 -8.89 15.30 -4.52
CA ILE A 55 -8.42 14.36 -3.48
C ILE A 55 -9.02 12.97 -3.68
N PHE A 56 -10.35 12.88 -3.84
CA PHE A 56 -10.99 11.59 -4.07
C PHE A 56 -10.51 10.90 -5.35
N PRO A 57 -10.47 11.54 -6.53
CA PRO A 57 -9.91 10.93 -7.73
C PRO A 57 -8.50 10.40 -7.55
N VAL A 58 -7.62 11.15 -6.87
CA VAL A 58 -6.24 10.72 -6.60
C VAL A 58 -6.21 9.50 -5.69
N ILE A 59 -6.91 9.54 -4.55
CA ILE A 59 -6.97 8.40 -3.62
C ILE A 59 -7.50 7.16 -4.33
N LYS A 60 -8.61 7.27 -5.06
CA LYS A 60 -9.24 6.15 -5.77
C LYS A 60 -8.38 5.59 -6.90
N SER A 61 -7.62 6.43 -7.58
CA SER A 61 -6.63 5.98 -8.56
C SER A 61 -5.49 5.17 -7.91
N ILE A 62 -5.00 5.62 -6.74
CA ILE A 62 -3.98 4.89 -5.97
C ILE A 62 -4.54 3.55 -5.47
N GLU A 63 -5.77 3.52 -4.95
CA GLU A 63 -6.44 2.30 -4.51
C GLU A 63 -6.53 1.26 -5.64
N ILE A 64 -6.97 1.69 -6.84
CA ILE A 64 -7.07 0.81 -8.02
C ILE A 64 -5.68 0.31 -8.43
N ALA A 65 -4.70 1.21 -8.56
CA ALA A 65 -3.35 0.84 -9.00
C ALA A 65 -2.68 -0.13 -8.04
N ALA A 66 -2.77 0.13 -6.73
CA ALA A 66 -2.25 -0.74 -5.69
C ALA A 66 -3.01 -2.07 -5.64
N GLY A 67 -4.34 -2.06 -5.73
CA GLY A 67 -5.16 -3.26 -5.78
C GLY A 67 -4.83 -4.15 -6.99
N VAL A 68 -4.66 -3.57 -8.17
CA VAL A 68 -4.22 -4.30 -9.38
C VAL A 68 -2.82 -4.88 -9.18
N ALA A 69 -1.89 -4.14 -8.59
CA ALA A 69 -0.54 -4.63 -8.29
C ALA A 69 -0.58 -5.83 -7.33
N LEU A 70 -1.44 -5.78 -6.30
CA LEU A 70 -1.69 -6.90 -5.40
C LEU A 70 -2.25 -8.11 -6.15
N LEU A 71 -3.27 -7.95 -6.97
CA LEU A 71 -3.89 -9.03 -7.75
C LEU A 71 -2.89 -9.68 -8.72
N ALA A 72 -2.12 -8.85 -9.42
CA ALA A 72 -1.08 -9.30 -10.33
C ALA A 72 0.14 -9.93 -9.65
N ASN A 73 0.22 -9.90 -8.31
CA ASN A 73 1.39 -10.32 -7.54
C ASN A 73 2.68 -9.59 -7.96
N ARG A 74 2.56 -8.32 -8.29
CA ARG A 74 3.68 -7.48 -8.72
C ARG A 74 3.74 -6.22 -7.86
N PHE A 75 4.95 -5.79 -7.53
CA PHE A 75 5.16 -4.60 -6.68
C PHE A 75 4.41 -4.65 -5.33
N VAL A 76 4.18 -5.85 -4.78
CA VAL A 76 3.40 -6.03 -3.55
C VAL A 76 3.87 -5.13 -2.40
N PRO A 77 5.18 -5.05 -2.06
CA PRO A 77 5.62 -4.16 -0.99
C PRO A 77 5.33 -2.68 -1.26
N LEU A 78 5.44 -2.24 -2.51
CA LEU A 78 5.12 -0.86 -2.89
C LEU A 78 3.60 -0.58 -2.76
N ALA A 79 2.77 -1.52 -3.21
CA ALA A 79 1.32 -1.42 -3.08
C ALA A 79 0.90 -1.28 -1.61
N LEU A 80 1.48 -2.09 -0.70
CA LEU A 80 1.22 -2.00 0.74
C LEU A 80 1.65 -0.64 1.32
N VAL A 81 2.80 -0.11 0.93
CA VAL A 81 3.25 1.23 1.38
C VAL A 81 2.28 2.32 0.93
N LEU A 82 1.75 2.23 -0.29
CA LEU A 82 0.80 3.21 -0.81
C LEU A 82 -0.58 3.10 -0.13
N LEU A 83 -1.01 1.88 0.20
CA LEU A 83 -2.29 1.64 0.86
C LEU A 83 -2.25 1.96 2.36
N ALA A 84 -1.12 1.81 3.03
CA ALA A 84 -1.01 2.01 4.47
C ALA A 84 -1.60 3.33 4.98
N PRO A 85 -1.25 4.53 4.46
CA PRO A 85 -1.85 5.77 4.92
C PRO A 85 -3.35 5.87 4.60
N ILE A 86 -3.81 5.27 3.50
CA ILE A 86 -5.22 5.23 3.13
C ILE A 86 -5.99 4.37 4.13
N ILE A 87 -5.49 3.18 4.46
CA ILE A 87 -6.11 2.27 5.42
C ILE A 87 -6.15 2.88 6.82
N VAL A 88 -5.07 3.54 7.25
CA VAL A 88 -5.06 4.27 8.53
C VAL A 88 -6.17 5.33 8.55
N ASN A 89 -6.31 6.10 7.47
CA ASN A 89 -7.38 7.10 7.37
C ASN A 89 -8.78 6.45 7.40
N ILE A 90 -8.98 5.33 6.69
CA ILE A 90 -10.25 4.57 6.72
C ILE A 90 -10.58 4.13 8.15
N VAL A 91 -9.61 3.59 8.90
CA VAL A 91 -9.82 3.16 10.29
C VAL A 91 -10.14 4.36 11.17
N LEU A 92 -9.41 5.46 11.06
CA LEU A 92 -9.66 6.67 11.84
C LEU A 92 -11.05 7.27 11.53
N PHE A 93 -11.43 7.34 10.26
CA PHE A 93 -12.75 7.78 9.84
C PHE A 93 -13.86 6.95 10.49
N HIS A 94 -13.74 5.62 10.46
CA HIS A 94 -14.73 4.71 11.05
C HIS A 94 -14.61 4.58 12.58
N THR A 95 -13.62 5.13 13.19
CA THR A 95 -13.50 5.19 14.65
C THR A 95 -14.11 6.47 15.20
N VAL A 96 -13.90 7.59 14.49
CA VAL A 96 -14.19 8.93 15.01
C VAL A 96 -15.49 9.51 14.43
N LEU A 97 -15.69 9.37 13.11
CA LEU A 97 -16.75 10.08 12.38
C LEU A 97 -17.94 9.20 12.00
N ALA A 98 -17.70 7.93 11.70
CA ALA A 98 -18.76 7.02 11.24
C ALA A 98 -18.56 5.62 11.87
N PRO A 99 -18.88 5.42 13.15
CA PRO A 99 -18.58 4.19 13.89
C PRO A 99 -19.10 2.91 13.20
N ALA A 100 -18.20 2.20 12.48
CA ALA A 100 -18.47 0.93 11.80
C ALA A 100 -17.14 0.14 11.65
N LEU A 101 -16.58 -0.31 12.77
CA LEU A 101 -15.22 -0.84 12.86
C LEU A 101 -14.94 -2.22 12.23
N PRO A 102 -15.88 -3.19 12.09
CA PRO A 102 -15.49 -4.56 11.71
C PRO A 102 -14.75 -4.64 10.37
N ILE A 103 -15.24 -3.97 9.33
CA ILE A 103 -14.64 -4.01 7.99
C ILE A 103 -13.29 -3.27 7.94
N PRO A 104 -13.17 -2.01 8.42
CA PRO A 104 -11.88 -1.31 8.48
C PRO A 104 -10.80 -2.06 9.24
N LEU A 105 -11.14 -2.68 10.37
CA LEU A 105 -10.18 -3.49 11.14
C LEU A 105 -9.77 -4.76 10.40
N ALA A 106 -10.67 -5.41 9.67
CA ALA A 106 -10.33 -6.56 8.85
C ALA A 106 -9.35 -6.18 7.72
N ILE A 107 -9.58 -5.04 7.06
CA ILE A 107 -8.69 -4.51 6.03
C ILE A 107 -7.30 -4.20 6.63
N LEU A 108 -7.25 -3.54 7.79
CA LEU A 108 -6.00 -3.27 8.50
C LEU A 108 -5.27 -4.57 8.89
N ALA A 109 -5.99 -5.56 9.39
CA ALA A 109 -5.41 -6.86 9.75
C ALA A 109 -4.80 -7.58 8.54
N LEU A 110 -5.47 -7.55 7.37
CA LEU A 110 -4.95 -8.09 6.12
C LEU A 110 -3.69 -7.36 5.67
N GLU A 111 -3.68 -6.03 5.76
CA GLU A 111 -2.52 -5.18 5.43
C GLU A 111 -1.32 -5.53 6.31
N LEU A 112 -1.50 -5.55 7.64
CA LEU A 112 -0.45 -5.89 8.60
C LEU A 112 0.07 -7.32 8.42
N TYR A 113 -0.82 -8.28 8.15
CA TYR A 113 -0.45 -9.66 7.87
C TYR A 113 0.41 -9.77 6.61
N LEU A 114 0.04 -9.05 5.53
CA LEU A 114 0.83 -9.00 4.31
C LEU A 114 2.15 -8.28 4.52
N ALA A 115 2.17 -7.13 5.19
CA ALA A 115 3.39 -6.41 5.52
C ALA A 115 4.36 -7.29 6.31
N TRP A 116 3.86 -8.06 7.27
CA TRP A 116 4.67 -9.05 8.00
C TRP A 116 5.18 -10.17 7.09
N SER A 117 4.33 -10.68 6.19
CA SER A 117 4.70 -11.75 5.26
C SER A 117 5.80 -11.30 4.27
N TYR A 118 5.79 -10.02 3.89
CA TYR A 118 6.77 -9.41 2.98
C TYR A 118 7.85 -8.58 3.70
N ARG A 119 8.00 -8.72 5.04
CA ARG A 119 8.91 -7.89 5.85
C ARG A 119 10.35 -7.83 5.35
N GLY A 120 10.84 -8.89 4.69
CA GLY A 120 12.18 -8.89 4.10
C GLY A 120 12.39 -7.85 3.01
N ALA A 121 11.32 -7.50 2.28
CA ALA A 121 11.37 -6.47 1.25
C ALA A 121 11.42 -5.04 1.84
N PHE A 122 10.92 -4.85 3.06
CA PHE A 122 10.96 -3.56 3.76
C PHE A 122 12.26 -3.33 4.52
N ALA A 123 13.02 -4.38 4.85
CA ALA A 123 14.25 -4.28 5.63
C ALA A 123 15.28 -3.27 5.06
N PRO A 124 15.51 -3.18 3.73
CA PRO A 124 16.39 -2.15 3.17
C PRO A 124 15.87 -0.72 3.37
N MET A 125 14.56 -0.52 3.36
CA MET A 125 13.92 0.80 3.53
C MET A 125 14.01 1.30 4.97
N LEU A 126 14.13 0.40 5.94
CA LEU A 126 14.25 0.72 7.37
C LEU A 126 15.68 1.02 7.81
N ARG A 127 16.66 1.01 6.90
CA ARG A 127 18.04 1.39 7.21
C ARG A 127 18.13 2.89 7.44
N ALA A 128 18.62 3.29 8.59
CA ALA A 128 18.76 4.70 8.97
C ALA A 128 19.73 5.49 8.06
N ARG A 129 20.68 4.80 7.41
CA ARG A 129 21.63 5.42 6.49
C ARG A 129 21.74 4.59 5.22
N VAL A 130 21.49 5.21 4.08
CA VAL A 130 21.62 4.61 2.75
C VAL A 130 22.41 5.59 1.90
N ALA A 131 23.53 5.10 1.31
CA ALA A 131 24.31 5.90 0.38
C ALA A 131 23.65 5.90 -1.01
N PRO A 132 23.67 7.04 -1.74
CA PRO A 132 23.27 7.10 -3.14
C PRO A 132 24.08 6.12 -4.01
N ALA A 133 23.53 5.66 -5.11
CA ALA A 133 24.18 4.71 -6.01
C ALA A 133 25.52 5.26 -6.56
N THR A 134 25.59 6.56 -6.83
CA THR A 134 26.80 7.27 -7.28
C THR A 134 27.98 7.17 -6.31
N ALA A 135 27.71 7.18 -4.99
CA ALA A 135 28.77 7.05 -3.98
C ALA A 135 29.41 5.66 -3.99
N ARG A 136 28.64 4.60 -4.30
CA ARG A 136 29.16 3.22 -4.38
C ARG A 136 30.05 2.99 -5.61
N THR A 137 29.80 3.73 -6.69
CA THR A 137 30.62 3.64 -7.92
C THR A 137 32.00 4.24 -7.70
N VAL A 138 32.08 5.41 -7.05
CA VAL A 138 33.32 6.09 -6.72
C VAL A 138 34.18 5.26 -5.75
N GLU A 139 33.56 4.63 -4.76
CA GLU A 139 34.27 3.79 -3.78
C GLU A 139 34.83 2.49 -4.40
N ARG A 140 34.11 1.89 -5.36
CA ARG A 140 34.60 0.74 -6.12
C ARG A 140 35.75 1.09 -7.07
N GLU A 141 35.66 2.25 -7.71
CA GLU A 141 36.72 2.71 -8.66
C GLU A 141 38.00 3.08 -7.93
N SER A 142 37.89 3.69 -6.73
CA SER A 142 39.06 4.00 -5.87
C SER A 142 39.64 2.75 -5.18
N ALA A 143 38.88 1.66 -5.04
CA ALA A 143 39.33 0.42 -4.43
C ALA A 143 39.99 -0.56 -5.44
N THR A 144 40.00 -0.26 -6.74
CA THR A 144 40.66 -1.09 -7.75
C THR A 144 42.16 -0.74 -7.72
N PRO A 145 43.06 -1.65 -7.30
CA PRO A 145 44.49 -1.35 -7.25
C PRO A 145 45.03 -1.16 -8.67
N VAL A 146 45.68 -0.03 -8.91
CA VAL A 146 46.41 0.35 -10.15
C VAL A 146 47.65 -0.54 -10.36
N GLY A 147 47.57 -1.81 -10.07
CA GLY A 147 48.72 -2.71 -10.01
C GLY A 147 48.69 -3.92 -10.95
N ALA A 148 47.83 -3.97 -11.98
CA ALA A 148 47.74 -5.14 -12.85
C ALA A 148 48.22 -4.92 -14.31
N ILE A 149 48.97 -3.86 -14.59
CA ILE A 149 49.57 -3.67 -15.93
C ILE A 149 51.07 -3.49 -15.74
N SER A 150 51.78 -4.57 -15.46
CA SER A 150 53.22 -4.68 -15.78
C SER A 150 53.70 -6.08 -15.45
N ALA A 151 53.52 -7.04 -16.37
CA ALA A 151 54.36 -8.22 -16.52
C ALA A 151 54.00 -8.92 -17.86
N SER A 152 54.63 -8.49 -18.91
CA SER A 152 54.92 -9.32 -20.07
C SER A 152 56.20 -8.81 -20.75
#